data_bcfafc82e1aed4e94ac834ff03655288
#
_entry.id   bcfafc82e1aed4e94ac834ff03655288
#
_cell.length_a   1.000
_cell.length_b   1.000
_cell.length_c   1.000
_cell.angle_alpha   90.00
_cell.angle_beta   90.00
_cell.angle_gamma   90.00
#
_symmetry.space_group_name_H-M   'P 1'
#
loop_
_entity.id
_entity.type
_entity.pdbx_description
1 polymer ?
#
loop_
_entity_poly.entity_id
_entity_poly.type
_entity_poly.pdbx_seq_one_letter_code
_entity_poly.pdbx_strand_id
1 'polypeptide(L)'
;MRSIVAKSGLVAFVSAVASLILAAVVLKTQGMAFDRSALMISTLCPLLIAWPASARGFLQHHRIEVAHEEVARSRDELARAHAELAEAHAQLAERASRDAMTGLLNRENFLKAVEATSARRGSGVLLIIDADHFKSINDTHGHAAGDAALVEIARAIKCKAGAESISGRIGGEEFAVYLPAFDTSAAFSTAEAIRREVAATRMAAPGGSTLEVSVSIGGAELCNDVTVAQALRIADHRLYKAKRAGRDRIVLPEPQVSSAA
;
A
#
# COMPACT_ATOMS: atom_id res chain seq x y z
N MET A 1 48.37 -6.69 -6.64
CA MET A 1 49.63 -6.08 -7.16
C MET A 1 50.49 -7.05 -7.94
N ARG A 2 50.89 -8.24 -7.46
CA ARG A 2 51.77 -9.18 -8.20
C ARG A 2 51.21 -9.57 -9.58
N SER A 3 49.91 -9.79 -9.71
CA SER A 3 49.24 -10.12 -10.97
C SER A 3 49.26 -8.96 -11.99
N ILE A 4 49.14 -7.72 -11.55
CA ILE A 4 49.18 -6.52 -12.42
C ILE A 4 50.58 -6.33 -12.99
N VAL A 5 51.59 -6.46 -12.12
CA VAL A 5 53.00 -6.38 -12.55
C VAL A 5 53.36 -7.46 -13.57
N ALA A 6 52.89 -8.70 -13.35
CA ALA A 6 53.08 -9.80 -14.29
C ALA A 6 52.40 -9.57 -15.65
N LYS A 7 51.13 -9.11 -15.62
CA LYS A 7 50.37 -8.83 -16.86
C LYS A 7 50.94 -7.62 -17.64
N SER A 8 51.33 -6.54 -16.96
CA SER A 8 51.95 -5.41 -17.60
C SER A 8 53.34 -5.74 -18.16
N GLY A 9 54.11 -6.57 -17.45
CA GLY A 9 55.39 -7.08 -17.95
C GLY A 9 55.26 -7.92 -19.21
N LEU A 10 54.21 -8.78 -19.26
CA LEU A 10 53.94 -9.56 -20.46
C LEU A 10 53.60 -8.67 -21.68
N VAL A 11 52.78 -7.64 -21.49
CA VAL A 11 52.42 -6.70 -22.56
C VAL A 11 53.66 -5.95 -23.05
N ALA A 12 54.53 -5.48 -22.14
CA ALA A 12 55.75 -4.81 -22.51
C ALA A 12 56.70 -5.74 -23.29
N PHE A 13 56.84 -7.00 -22.87
CA PHE A 13 57.64 -7.98 -23.56
C PHE A 13 57.13 -8.28 -24.98
N VAL A 14 55.82 -8.50 -25.13
CA VAL A 14 55.23 -8.72 -26.47
C VAL A 14 55.37 -7.52 -27.36
N SER A 15 55.25 -6.30 -26.83
CA SER A 15 55.47 -5.05 -27.57
C SER A 15 56.95 -4.89 -28.04
N ALA A 16 57.89 -5.26 -27.17
CA ALA A 16 59.34 -5.22 -27.55
C ALA A 16 59.65 -6.24 -28.66
N VAL A 17 59.12 -7.46 -28.54
CA VAL A 17 59.32 -8.47 -29.59
C VAL A 17 58.70 -8.05 -30.94
N ALA A 18 57.47 -7.50 -30.91
CA ALA A 18 56.81 -7.01 -32.11
C ALA A 18 57.60 -5.85 -32.75
N SER A 19 58.13 -4.91 -31.97
CA SER A 19 58.97 -3.78 -32.41
C SER A 19 60.26 -4.27 -33.06
N LEU A 20 60.86 -5.31 -32.49
CA LEU A 20 62.11 -5.89 -32.99
C LEU A 20 61.89 -6.59 -34.37
N ILE A 21 60.80 -7.33 -34.51
CA ILE A 21 60.41 -7.96 -35.76
C ILE A 21 60.12 -6.90 -36.84
N LEU A 22 59.40 -5.86 -36.50
CA LEU A 22 59.06 -4.78 -37.42
C LEU A 22 60.32 -4.05 -37.89
N ALA A 23 61.25 -3.73 -36.98
CA ALA A 23 62.54 -3.08 -37.32
C ALA A 23 63.38 -3.97 -38.23
N ALA A 24 63.45 -5.26 -37.97
CA ALA A 24 64.19 -6.22 -38.81
C ALA A 24 63.60 -6.30 -40.24
N VAL A 25 62.31 -6.31 -40.40
CA VAL A 25 61.59 -6.30 -41.69
C VAL A 25 61.87 -5.01 -42.46
N VAL A 26 61.74 -3.84 -41.80
CA VAL A 26 61.96 -2.51 -42.42
C VAL A 26 63.39 -2.36 -42.87
N LEU A 27 64.39 -2.68 -42.05
CA LEU A 27 65.81 -2.57 -42.40
C LEU A 27 66.18 -3.50 -43.54
N LYS A 28 65.66 -4.74 -43.57
CA LYS A 28 65.86 -5.69 -44.65
C LYS A 28 65.28 -5.19 -45.98
N THR A 29 64.14 -4.58 -46.01
CA THR A 29 63.52 -4.00 -47.22
C THR A 29 64.30 -2.80 -47.76
N GLN A 30 65.00 -2.04 -46.89
CA GLN A 30 65.81 -0.89 -47.25
C GLN A 30 67.26 -1.25 -47.57
N GLY A 31 67.67 -2.52 -47.47
CA GLY A 31 69.03 -2.98 -47.73
C GLY A 31 70.05 -2.50 -46.65
N MET A 32 69.59 -2.09 -45.47
CA MET A 32 70.42 -1.61 -44.38
C MET A 32 70.79 -2.73 -43.40
N ALA A 33 71.99 -2.72 -42.85
CA ALA A 33 72.45 -3.68 -41.85
C ALA A 33 71.80 -3.36 -40.49
N PHE A 34 71.49 -4.41 -39.72
CA PHE A 34 70.94 -4.28 -38.35
C PHE A 34 72.07 -3.86 -37.40
N ASP A 35 72.11 -2.59 -37.03
CA ASP A 35 73.14 -1.97 -36.14
C ASP A 35 72.72 -2.09 -34.67
N ARG A 36 73.71 -1.96 -33.75
CA ARG A 36 73.52 -1.96 -32.29
C ARG A 36 72.54 -0.85 -31.81
N SER A 37 72.52 0.27 -32.49
CA SER A 37 71.61 1.39 -32.22
C SER A 37 70.16 1.03 -32.54
N ALA A 38 69.91 0.38 -33.66
CA ALA A 38 68.56 -0.11 -34.04
C ALA A 38 68.04 -1.15 -33.04
N LEU A 39 68.93 -2.07 -32.56
CA LEU A 39 68.60 -3.05 -31.56
C LEU A 39 68.20 -2.37 -30.21
N MET A 40 69.01 -1.43 -29.75
CA MET A 40 68.69 -0.72 -28.49
C MET A 40 67.41 0.08 -28.55
N ILE A 41 67.12 0.78 -29.61
CA ILE A 41 65.91 1.58 -29.77
C ILE A 41 64.68 0.67 -29.86
N SER A 42 64.77 -0.40 -30.64
CA SER A 42 63.66 -1.34 -30.83
C SER A 42 63.28 -2.11 -29.55
N THR A 43 64.19 -2.25 -28.57
CA THR A 43 63.95 -2.97 -27.32
C THR A 43 63.65 -1.97 -26.16
N LEU A 44 64.42 -0.88 -26.02
CA LEU A 44 64.25 0.04 -24.89
C LEU A 44 63.02 0.93 -25.03
N CYS A 45 62.74 1.48 -26.21
CA CYS A 45 61.55 2.34 -26.39
C CYS A 45 60.21 1.68 -26.02
N PRO A 46 59.91 0.49 -26.53
CA PRO A 46 58.69 -0.20 -26.11
C PRO A 46 58.63 -0.55 -24.63
N LEU A 47 59.76 -0.94 -24.02
CA LEU A 47 59.82 -1.23 -22.58
C LEU A 47 59.56 0.00 -21.73
N LEU A 48 60.17 1.14 -22.06
CA LEU A 48 60.01 2.40 -21.31
C LEU A 48 58.63 3.01 -21.46
N ILE A 49 57.95 2.82 -22.58
CA ILE A 49 56.64 3.42 -22.83
C ILE A 49 55.52 2.42 -22.54
N ALA A 50 55.60 1.17 -23.02
CA ALA A 50 54.52 0.23 -22.89
C ALA A 50 54.34 -0.29 -21.47
N TRP A 51 55.41 -0.45 -20.68
CA TRP A 51 55.30 -0.92 -19.31
C TRP A 51 54.51 0.08 -18.41
N PRO A 52 54.88 1.36 -18.29
CA PRO A 52 54.14 2.30 -17.46
C PRO A 52 52.70 2.53 -17.95
N ALA A 53 52.51 2.55 -19.28
CA ALA A 53 51.17 2.72 -19.87
C ALA A 53 50.26 1.54 -19.55
N SER A 54 50.76 0.31 -19.74
CA SER A 54 49.98 -0.88 -19.41
C SER A 54 49.75 -1.06 -17.91
N ALA A 55 50.74 -0.77 -17.07
CA ALA A 55 50.59 -0.79 -15.62
C ALA A 55 49.52 0.19 -15.14
N ARG A 56 49.51 1.42 -15.71
CA ARG A 56 48.48 2.42 -15.41
C ARG A 56 47.10 1.97 -15.85
N GLY A 57 46.97 1.37 -17.03
CA GLY A 57 45.71 0.83 -17.54
C GLY A 57 45.15 -0.27 -16.63
N PHE A 58 45.96 -1.24 -16.22
CA PHE A 58 45.56 -2.31 -15.32
C PHE A 58 45.16 -1.79 -13.92
N LEU A 59 45.86 -0.79 -13.39
CA LEU A 59 45.52 -0.16 -12.11
C LEU A 59 44.20 0.59 -12.18
N GLN A 60 43.95 1.32 -13.27
CA GLN A 60 42.68 2.01 -13.48
C GLN A 60 41.51 1.01 -13.62
N HIS A 61 41.71 -0.04 -14.41
CA HIS A 61 40.67 -1.07 -14.60
C HIS A 61 40.32 -1.74 -13.28
N HIS A 62 41.29 -2.10 -12.47
CA HIS A 62 41.05 -2.69 -11.16
C HIS A 62 40.32 -1.74 -10.19
N ARG A 63 40.67 -0.44 -10.23
CA ARG A 63 39.93 0.57 -9.41
C ARG A 63 38.48 0.71 -9.84
N ILE A 64 38.22 0.66 -11.16
CA ILE A 64 36.86 0.72 -11.69
C ILE A 64 36.06 -0.53 -11.28
N GLU A 65 36.65 -1.73 -11.36
CA GLU A 65 36.01 -2.97 -10.93
C GLU A 65 35.62 -2.92 -9.44
N VAL A 66 36.56 -2.52 -8.57
CA VAL A 66 36.27 -2.39 -7.12
C VAL A 66 35.18 -1.34 -6.85
N ALA A 67 35.24 -0.20 -7.53
CA ALA A 67 34.19 0.82 -7.38
C ALA A 67 32.83 0.35 -7.88
N HIS A 68 32.79 -0.41 -8.97
CA HIS A 68 31.55 -1.02 -9.46
C HIS A 68 30.95 -2.03 -8.47
N GLU A 69 31.78 -2.88 -7.85
CA GLU A 69 31.32 -3.83 -6.84
C GLU A 69 30.79 -3.10 -5.59
N GLU A 70 31.43 -2.02 -5.17
CA GLU A 70 31.00 -1.21 -4.03
C GLU A 70 29.66 -0.52 -4.30
N VAL A 71 29.52 0.08 -5.49
CA VAL A 71 28.24 0.67 -5.93
C VAL A 71 27.14 -0.38 -6.04
N ALA A 72 27.43 -1.58 -6.54
CA ALA A 72 26.46 -2.66 -6.61
C ALA A 72 25.98 -3.09 -5.20
N ARG A 73 26.93 -3.28 -4.27
CA ARG A 73 26.56 -3.61 -2.86
C ARG A 73 25.72 -2.51 -2.21
N SER A 74 26.13 -1.26 -2.38
CA SER A 74 25.36 -0.12 -1.82
C SER A 74 23.95 -0.01 -2.42
N ARG A 75 23.78 -0.31 -3.70
CA ARG A 75 22.45 -0.40 -4.34
C ARG A 75 21.59 -1.51 -3.74
N ASP A 76 22.17 -2.69 -3.52
CA ASP A 76 21.44 -3.82 -2.95
C ASP A 76 21.02 -3.55 -1.48
N GLU A 77 21.90 -2.93 -0.70
CA GLU A 77 21.57 -2.51 0.67
C GLU A 77 20.45 -1.46 0.69
N LEU A 78 20.53 -0.46 -0.19
CA LEU A 78 19.51 0.57 -0.33
C LEU A 78 18.17 -0.04 -0.76
N ALA A 79 18.17 -0.97 -1.71
CA ALA A 79 16.95 -1.66 -2.15
C ALA A 79 16.29 -2.46 -1.01
N ARG A 80 17.09 -3.13 -0.17
CA ARG A 80 16.56 -3.84 1.02
C ARG A 80 15.97 -2.87 2.03
N ALA A 81 16.68 -1.78 2.36
CA ALA A 81 16.17 -0.77 3.28
C ALA A 81 14.88 -0.11 2.79
N HIS A 82 14.76 0.16 1.48
CA HIS A 82 13.52 0.65 0.87
C HIS A 82 12.38 -0.35 0.97
N ALA A 83 12.63 -1.65 0.75
CA ALA A 83 11.61 -2.69 0.88
C ALA A 83 11.11 -2.83 2.33
N GLU A 84 12.00 -2.84 3.30
CA GLU A 84 11.66 -2.88 4.73
C GLU A 84 10.83 -1.65 5.15
N LEU A 85 11.25 -0.45 4.71
CA LEU A 85 10.52 0.79 4.98
C LEU A 85 9.12 0.76 4.35
N ALA A 86 8.98 0.29 3.11
CA ALA A 86 7.69 0.17 2.44
C ALA A 86 6.75 -0.80 3.17
N GLU A 87 7.27 -1.93 3.65
CA GLU A 87 6.51 -2.89 4.43
C GLU A 87 6.06 -2.29 5.78
N ALA A 88 6.96 -1.62 6.51
CA ALA A 88 6.62 -0.94 7.75
C ALA A 88 5.56 0.16 7.53
N HIS A 89 5.65 0.95 6.46
CA HIS A 89 4.64 1.93 6.09
C HIS A 89 3.29 1.29 5.76
N ALA A 90 3.27 0.18 5.03
CA ALA A 90 2.05 -0.55 4.73
C ALA A 90 1.36 -1.08 6.01
N GLN A 91 2.12 -1.64 6.93
CA GLN A 91 1.60 -2.11 8.23
C GLN A 91 1.04 -0.97 9.08
N LEU A 92 1.73 0.18 9.12
CA LEU A 92 1.24 1.38 9.83
C LEU A 92 -0.04 1.92 9.18
N ALA A 93 -0.11 1.98 7.85
CA ALA A 93 -1.29 2.41 7.12
C ALA A 93 -2.49 1.47 7.36
N GLU A 94 -2.25 0.16 7.39
CA GLU A 94 -3.30 -0.82 7.69
C GLU A 94 -3.83 -0.66 9.12
N ARG A 95 -2.96 -0.51 10.12
CA ARG A 95 -3.35 -0.23 11.50
C ARG A 95 -4.11 1.10 11.62
N ALA A 96 -3.68 2.13 10.90
CA ALA A 96 -4.35 3.44 10.88
C ALA A 96 -5.66 3.43 10.07
N SER A 97 -5.98 2.36 9.32
CA SER A 97 -7.19 2.28 8.49
C SER A 97 -8.45 1.93 9.27
N ARG A 98 -8.30 1.34 10.45
CA ARG A 98 -9.41 0.86 11.26
C ARG A 98 -9.62 1.68 12.51
N ASP A 99 -10.86 1.70 13.00
CA ASP A 99 -11.18 2.16 14.35
C ASP A 99 -10.66 1.16 15.39
N ALA A 100 -9.86 1.63 16.32
CA ALA A 100 -9.15 0.78 17.29
C ALA A 100 -10.09 0.02 18.24
N MET A 101 -11.28 0.57 18.51
CA MET A 101 -12.27 -0.03 19.42
C MET A 101 -13.09 -1.10 18.71
N THR A 102 -13.60 -0.80 17.53
CA THR A 102 -14.58 -1.66 16.83
C THR A 102 -13.95 -2.56 15.77
N GLY A 103 -12.74 -2.23 15.31
CA GLY A 103 -12.05 -2.93 14.22
C GLY A 103 -12.75 -2.82 12.86
N LEU A 104 -13.76 -1.94 12.73
CA LEU A 104 -14.31 -1.50 11.44
C LEU A 104 -13.38 -0.49 10.78
N LEU A 105 -13.60 -0.15 9.51
CA LEU A 105 -12.87 0.96 8.90
C LEU A 105 -13.16 2.26 9.67
N ASN A 106 -12.14 3.10 9.82
CA ASN A 106 -12.37 4.46 10.28
C ASN A 106 -13.06 5.28 9.17
N ARG A 107 -13.55 6.48 9.51
CA ARG A 107 -14.30 7.35 8.60
C ARG A 107 -13.59 7.58 7.26
N GLU A 108 -12.30 7.92 7.31
CA GLU A 108 -11.52 8.25 6.11
C GLU A 108 -11.40 7.05 5.16
N ASN A 109 -11.04 5.89 5.69
CA ASN A 109 -10.84 4.70 4.88
C ASN A 109 -12.16 4.06 4.42
N PHE A 110 -13.23 4.21 5.21
CA PHE A 110 -14.58 3.87 4.77
C PHE A 110 -14.98 4.66 3.51
N LEU A 111 -14.83 5.98 3.53
CA LEU A 111 -15.18 6.82 2.39
C LEU A 111 -14.35 6.48 1.14
N LYS A 112 -13.03 6.34 1.28
CA LYS A 112 -12.15 5.92 0.19
C LYS A 112 -12.55 4.57 -0.42
N ALA A 113 -12.88 3.60 0.43
CA ALA A 113 -13.29 2.27 -0.01
C ALA A 113 -14.63 2.29 -0.75
N VAL A 114 -15.61 3.08 -0.26
CA VAL A 114 -16.91 3.26 -0.92
C VAL A 114 -16.74 3.93 -2.28
N GLU A 115 -15.98 5.02 -2.38
CA GLU A 115 -15.71 5.71 -3.65
C GLU A 115 -15.05 4.78 -4.67
N ALA A 116 -14.00 4.06 -4.27
CA ALA A 116 -13.31 3.11 -5.15
C ALA A 116 -14.21 1.95 -5.59
N THR A 117 -15.13 1.49 -4.74
CA THR A 117 -16.00 0.35 -5.03
C THR A 117 -17.19 0.78 -5.89
N SER A 118 -17.83 1.91 -5.58
CA SER A 118 -18.93 2.44 -6.38
C SER A 118 -18.51 2.79 -7.81
N ALA A 119 -17.32 3.33 -8.01
CA ALA A 119 -16.76 3.58 -9.33
C ALA A 119 -16.58 2.30 -10.17
N ARG A 120 -16.35 1.13 -9.53
CA ARG A 120 -16.13 -0.15 -10.21
C ARG A 120 -17.41 -0.97 -10.38
N ARG A 121 -18.29 -0.96 -9.40
CA ARG A 121 -19.49 -1.83 -9.33
C ARG A 121 -20.78 -1.11 -9.66
N GLY A 122 -20.75 0.20 -9.86
CA GLY A 122 -21.92 1.02 -10.17
C GLY A 122 -22.80 1.29 -8.94
N SER A 123 -24.07 0.89 -9.01
CA SER A 123 -25.06 1.19 -7.96
C SER A 123 -24.91 0.32 -6.71
N GLY A 124 -25.44 0.83 -5.59
CA GLY A 124 -25.54 0.14 -4.32
C GLY A 124 -26.34 0.98 -3.32
N VAL A 125 -26.40 0.54 -2.07
CA VAL A 125 -27.09 1.26 -1.00
C VAL A 125 -26.11 1.59 0.13
N LEU A 126 -26.14 2.85 0.56
CA LEU A 126 -25.41 3.34 1.70
C LEU A 126 -26.37 3.45 2.90
N LEU A 127 -25.98 2.86 4.02
CA LEU A 127 -26.70 2.93 5.29
C LEU A 127 -25.89 3.76 6.28
N ILE A 128 -26.56 4.60 7.07
CA ILE A 128 -26.02 5.21 8.29
C ILE A 128 -26.79 4.62 9.46
N ILE A 129 -26.09 4.18 10.48
CA ILE A 129 -26.58 3.49 11.66
C ILE A 129 -26.08 4.26 12.88
N ASP A 130 -26.98 4.52 13.83
CA ASP A 130 -26.63 5.27 15.03
C ASP A 130 -27.25 4.56 16.26
N ALA A 131 -26.46 4.50 17.34
CA ALA A 131 -26.89 3.90 18.58
C ALA A 131 -27.91 4.78 19.30
N ASP A 132 -29.09 4.25 19.48
CA ASP A 132 -30.19 4.96 20.15
C ASP A 132 -29.87 5.20 21.63
N HIS A 133 -30.11 6.44 22.10
CA HIS A 133 -29.92 6.84 23.49
C HIS A 133 -28.51 6.61 24.04
N PHE A 134 -27.47 6.61 23.20
CA PHE A 134 -26.10 6.29 23.58
C PHE A 134 -25.59 7.15 24.73
N LYS A 135 -25.90 8.46 24.73
CA LYS A 135 -25.57 9.35 25.84
C LYS A 135 -26.18 8.88 27.16
N SER A 136 -27.45 8.43 27.15
CA SER A 136 -28.11 7.90 28.33
C SER A 136 -27.46 6.62 28.87
N ILE A 137 -26.98 5.78 27.95
CA ILE A 137 -26.21 4.59 28.32
C ILE A 137 -24.94 4.98 29.07
N ASN A 138 -24.16 5.94 28.53
CA ASN A 138 -22.96 6.46 29.18
C ASN A 138 -23.27 7.11 30.56
N ASP A 139 -24.29 7.94 30.60
CA ASP A 139 -24.66 8.69 31.81
C ASP A 139 -25.15 7.74 32.93
N THR A 140 -25.82 6.63 32.58
CA THR A 140 -26.39 5.68 33.54
C THR A 140 -25.44 4.57 33.93
N HIS A 141 -24.67 4.03 32.98
CA HIS A 141 -23.87 2.80 33.15
C HIS A 141 -22.36 3.04 33.03
N GLY A 142 -21.94 4.29 32.75
CA GLY A 142 -20.55 4.67 32.56
C GLY A 142 -20.03 4.38 31.14
N HIS A 143 -18.93 5.04 30.80
CA HIS A 143 -18.32 4.94 29.45
C HIS A 143 -17.92 3.53 29.06
N ALA A 144 -17.48 2.70 30.01
CA ALA A 144 -17.12 1.31 29.71
C ALA A 144 -18.32 0.48 29.18
N ALA A 145 -19.54 0.76 29.66
CA ALA A 145 -20.75 0.12 29.14
C ALA A 145 -21.12 0.64 27.75
N GLY A 146 -20.93 1.93 27.51
CA GLY A 146 -21.10 2.51 26.17
C GLY A 146 -20.09 1.95 25.17
N ASP A 147 -18.82 1.84 25.55
CA ASP A 147 -17.78 1.25 24.70
C ASP A 147 -18.11 -0.21 24.33
N ALA A 148 -18.56 -1.00 25.31
CA ALA A 148 -19.02 -2.36 25.07
C ALA A 148 -20.23 -2.40 24.11
N ALA A 149 -21.18 -1.47 24.24
CA ALA A 149 -22.31 -1.36 23.32
C ALA A 149 -21.86 -1.08 21.87
N LEU A 150 -20.91 -0.18 21.67
CA LEU A 150 -20.34 0.11 20.35
C LEU A 150 -19.64 -1.11 19.73
N VAL A 151 -18.93 -1.89 20.53
CA VAL A 151 -18.29 -3.14 20.08
C VAL A 151 -19.30 -4.16 19.62
N GLU A 152 -20.42 -4.32 20.38
CA GLU A 152 -21.49 -5.26 20.01
C GLU A 152 -22.26 -4.81 18.76
N ILE A 153 -22.52 -3.50 18.60
CA ILE A 153 -23.12 -2.97 17.36
C ILE A 153 -22.19 -3.27 16.17
N ALA A 154 -20.90 -3.02 16.32
CA ALA A 154 -19.92 -3.34 15.26
C ALA A 154 -19.87 -4.84 14.93
N ARG A 155 -19.99 -5.70 15.94
CA ARG A 155 -20.08 -7.16 15.75
C ARG A 155 -21.34 -7.55 14.96
N ALA A 156 -22.49 -6.99 15.32
CA ALA A 156 -23.75 -7.23 14.62
C ALA A 156 -23.66 -6.78 13.15
N ILE A 157 -23.08 -5.61 12.89
CA ILE A 157 -22.84 -5.12 11.53
C ILE A 157 -21.97 -6.10 10.74
N LYS A 158 -20.80 -6.50 11.27
CA LYS A 158 -19.89 -7.45 10.60
C LYS A 158 -20.58 -8.78 10.29
N CYS A 159 -21.40 -9.27 11.21
CA CYS A 159 -22.08 -10.56 11.08
C CYS A 159 -23.19 -10.53 9.99
N LYS A 160 -23.96 -9.43 9.90
CA LYS A 160 -25.16 -9.35 9.07
C LYS A 160 -24.98 -8.64 7.74
N ALA A 161 -24.01 -7.75 7.61
CA ALA A 161 -23.82 -6.99 6.36
C ALA A 161 -23.24 -7.81 5.19
N GLY A 162 -22.64 -8.96 5.48
CA GLY A 162 -22.06 -9.83 4.46
C GLY A 162 -20.65 -9.47 4.04
N ALA A 163 -19.93 -10.43 3.43
CA ALA A 163 -18.49 -10.30 3.11
C ALA A 163 -18.18 -9.24 2.03
N GLU A 164 -19.14 -8.97 1.15
CA GLU A 164 -18.98 -7.98 0.06
C GLU A 164 -19.26 -6.54 0.51
N SER A 165 -19.80 -6.33 1.71
CA SER A 165 -20.10 -5.03 2.26
C SER A 165 -18.85 -4.30 2.75
N ILE A 166 -18.91 -2.96 2.73
CA ILE A 166 -17.92 -2.10 3.35
C ILE A 166 -18.54 -1.50 4.59
N SER A 167 -17.93 -1.71 5.75
CA SER A 167 -18.44 -1.23 7.02
C SER A 167 -17.42 -0.37 7.75
N GLY A 168 -17.84 0.76 8.30
CA GLY A 168 -16.99 1.72 8.99
C GLY A 168 -17.67 2.37 10.20
N ARG A 169 -16.86 2.84 11.15
CA ARG A 169 -17.28 3.76 12.20
C ARG A 169 -16.96 5.18 11.75
N ILE A 170 -18.00 6.00 11.57
CA ILE A 170 -17.86 7.33 10.96
C ILE A 170 -18.01 8.49 11.98
N GLY A 171 -18.43 8.18 13.19
CA GLY A 171 -18.59 9.13 14.30
C GLY A 171 -18.44 8.44 15.65
N GLY A 172 -18.74 9.15 16.72
CA GLY A 172 -18.65 8.61 18.08
C GLY A 172 -19.54 7.39 18.29
N GLU A 173 -20.81 7.49 17.92
CA GLU A 173 -21.84 6.46 18.02
C GLU A 173 -22.46 6.09 16.67
N GLU A 174 -21.83 6.58 15.58
CA GLU A 174 -22.31 6.46 14.22
C GLU A 174 -21.48 5.45 13.40
N PHE A 175 -22.17 4.57 12.72
CA PHE A 175 -21.61 3.58 11.81
C PHE A 175 -22.17 3.78 10.41
N ALA A 176 -21.43 3.30 9.41
CA ALA A 176 -21.92 3.27 8.05
C ALA A 176 -21.63 1.92 7.40
N VAL A 177 -22.54 1.51 6.52
CA VAL A 177 -22.42 0.29 5.70
C VAL A 177 -22.74 0.62 4.27
N TYR A 178 -21.87 0.23 3.36
CA TYR A 178 -22.14 0.26 1.94
C TYR A 178 -22.35 -1.17 1.42
N LEU A 179 -23.46 -1.37 0.73
CA LEU A 179 -23.92 -2.63 0.16
C LEU A 179 -23.83 -2.51 -1.37
N PRO A 180 -22.72 -2.92 -2.00
CA PRO A 180 -22.54 -2.81 -3.45
C PRO A 180 -23.48 -3.76 -4.19
N ALA A 181 -24.07 -3.31 -5.30
CA ALA A 181 -25.00 -4.05 -6.15
C ALA A 181 -26.29 -4.53 -5.45
N PHE A 182 -26.63 -3.95 -4.28
CA PHE A 182 -27.92 -4.22 -3.61
C PHE A 182 -28.98 -3.24 -4.13
N ASP A 183 -30.19 -3.75 -4.29
CA ASP A 183 -31.39 -2.91 -4.40
C ASP A 183 -31.91 -2.50 -3.02
N THR A 184 -32.88 -1.63 -2.99
CA THR A 184 -33.46 -1.13 -1.73
C THR A 184 -34.09 -2.24 -0.89
N SER A 185 -34.68 -3.27 -1.50
CA SER A 185 -35.32 -4.39 -0.79
C SER A 185 -34.30 -5.29 -0.10
N ALA A 186 -33.23 -5.67 -0.81
CA ALA A 186 -32.12 -6.43 -0.23
C ALA A 186 -31.41 -5.63 0.89
N ALA A 187 -31.21 -4.33 0.66
CA ALA A 187 -30.63 -3.45 1.67
C ALA A 187 -31.52 -3.32 2.92
N PHE A 188 -32.84 -3.23 2.75
CA PHE A 188 -33.77 -3.24 3.87
C PHE A 188 -33.69 -4.54 4.68
N SER A 189 -33.63 -5.67 4.01
CA SER A 189 -33.49 -6.98 4.67
C SER A 189 -32.21 -7.07 5.50
N THR A 190 -31.09 -6.57 4.96
CA THR A 190 -29.81 -6.51 5.66
C THR A 190 -29.85 -5.54 6.84
N ALA A 191 -30.39 -4.34 6.64
CA ALA A 191 -30.55 -3.34 7.70
C ALA A 191 -31.42 -3.87 8.85
N GLU A 192 -32.52 -4.56 8.54
CA GLU A 192 -33.42 -5.18 9.53
C GLU A 192 -32.73 -6.33 10.27
N ALA A 193 -31.90 -7.12 9.59
CA ALA A 193 -31.10 -8.16 10.24
C ALA A 193 -30.09 -7.55 11.24
N ILE A 194 -29.44 -6.45 10.87
CA ILE A 194 -28.53 -5.71 11.78
C ILE A 194 -29.31 -5.16 12.98
N ARG A 195 -30.41 -4.45 12.72
CA ARG A 195 -31.22 -3.86 13.79
C ARG A 195 -31.71 -4.92 14.79
N ARG A 196 -32.25 -6.04 14.31
CA ARG A 196 -32.72 -7.15 15.16
C ARG A 196 -31.58 -7.81 15.93
N GLU A 197 -30.43 -8.02 15.33
CA GLU A 197 -29.27 -8.59 16.01
C GLU A 197 -28.82 -7.69 17.18
N VAL A 198 -28.76 -6.37 16.95
CA VAL A 198 -28.43 -5.41 18.02
C VAL A 198 -29.49 -5.45 19.13
N ALA A 199 -30.77 -5.36 18.79
CA ALA A 199 -31.86 -5.38 19.77
C ALA A 199 -31.99 -6.72 20.55
N ALA A 200 -31.55 -7.82 19.97
CA ALA A 200 -31.50 -9.13 20.62
C ALA A 200 -30.31 -9.32 21.56
N THR A 201 -29.27 -8.47 21.42
CA THR A 201 -28.05 -8.58 22.23
C THR A 201 -28.34 -8.17 23.67
N ARG A 202 -28.08 -9.09 24.59
CA ARG A 202 -28.20 -8.85 26.05
C ARG A 202 -26.81 -8.63 26.61
N MET A 203 -26.56 -7.44 27.10
CA MET A 203 -25.28 -7.08 27.69
C MET A 203 -25.42 -6.98 29.20
N ALA A 204 -24.44 -7.52 29.92
CA ALA A 204 -24.38 -7.31 31.37
C ALA A 204 -23.93 -5.89 31.68
N ALA A 205 -24.74 -5.14 32.39
CA ALA A 205 -24.35 -3.83 32.91
C ALA A 205 -23.74 -3.94 34.31
N PRO A 206 -22.90 -2.99 34.73
CA PRO A 206 -22.43 -2.90 36.10
C PRO A 206 -23.61 -2.93 37.06
N GLY A 207 -23.53 -3.77 38.12
CA GLY A 207 -24.64 -3.95 39.08
C GLY A 207 -25.61 -5.09 38.76
N GLY A 208 -25.36 -5.92 37.70
CA GLY A 208 -26.13 -7.13 37.38
C GLY A 208 -27.42 -6.88 36.61
N SER A 209 -27.68 -5.65 36.16
CA SER A 209 -28.77 -5.32 35.27
C SER A 209 -28.43 -5.68 33.83
N THR A 210 -29.44 -5.86 32.99
CA THR A 210 -29.27 -6.08 31.55
C THR A 210 -29.38 -4.74 30.83
N LEU A 211 -28.37 -4.41 30.00
CA LEU A 211 -28.39 -3.27 29.11
C LEU A 211 -29.04 -3.68 27.77
N GLU A 212 -30.08 -2.96 27.41
CA GLU A 212 -30.73 -3.09 26.10
C GLU A 212 -30.21 -1.99 25.19
N VAL A 213 -29.80 -2.37 23.98
CA VAL A 213 -29.27 -1.45 22.97
C VAL A 213 -30.13 -1.55 21.72
N SER A 214 -30.48 -0.44 21.13
CA SER A 214 -31.12 -0.38 19.82
C SER A 214 -30.39 0.57 18.89
N VAL A 215 -30.68 0.46 17.59
CA VAL A 215 -30.12 1.33 16.56
C VAL A 215 -31.22 1.84 15.63
N SER A 216 -31.06 3.09 15.24
CA SER A 216 -31.81 3.69 14.14
C SER A 216 -30.98 3.67 12.87
N ILE A 217 -31.61 3.43 11.71
CA ILE A 217 -30.93 3.27 10.42
C ILE A 217 -31.59 4.15 9.38
N GLY A 218 -30.79 4.94 8.68
CA GLY A 218 -31.18 5.67 7.49
C GLY A 218 -30.37 5.21 6.27
N GLY A 219 -30.97 5.11 5.09
CA GLY A 219 -30.24 4.70 3.92
C GLY A 219 -30.54 5.50 2.66
N ALA A 220 -29.61 5.44 1.72
CA ALA A 220 -29.70 6.10 0.42
C ALA A 220 -29.13 5.23 -0.68
N GLU A 221 -29.73 5.26 -1.84
CA GLU A 221 -29.14 4.70 -3.04
C GLU A 221 -27.93 5.52 -3.47
N LEU A 222 -26.87 4.83 -3.86
CA LEU A 222 -25.67 5.37 -4.46
C LEU A 222 -25.62 4.85 -5.90
N CYS A 223 -25.83 5.74 -6.87
CA CYS A 223 -25.81 5.47 -8.30
C CYS A 223 -24.91 6.48 -9.01
N ASN A 224 -24.69 6.32 -10.31
CA ASN A 224 -23.71 7.10 -11.07
C ASN A 224 -23.88 8.62 -10.97
N ASP A 225 -25.11 9.11 -10.75
CA ASP A 225 -25.42 10.53 -10.66
C ASP A 225 -25.39 11.08 -9.22
N VAL A 226 -25.10 10.24 -8.23
CA VAL A 226 -25.09 10.59 -6.81
C VAL A 226 -23.69 10.38 -6.22
N THR A 227 -23.08 11.44 -5.74
CA THR A 227 -21.79 11.34 -5.05
C THR A 227 -21.96 10.68 -3.66
N VAL A 228 -20.90 10.07 -3.14
CA VAL A 228 -20.88 9.48 -1.77
C VAL A 228 -21.30 10.52 -0.73
N ALA A 229 -20.84 11.76 -0.86
CA ALA A 229 -21.20 12.85 0.03
C ALA A 229 -22.70 13.21 -0.03
N GLN A 230 -23.33 13.13 -1.21
CA GLN A 230 -24.76 13.33 -1.35
C GLN A 230 -25.56 12.17 -0.76
N ALA A 231 -25.14 10.93 -1.01
CA ALA A 231 -25.78 9.76 -0.44
C ALA A 231 -25.72 9.77 1.09
N LEU A 232 -24.59 10.14 1.68
CA LEU A 232 -24.46 10.31 3.15
C LEU A 232 -25.46 11.33 3.68
N ARG A 233 -25.60 12.50 3.04
CA ARG A 233 -26.59 13.51 3.50
C ARG A 233 -28.01 13.02 3.41
N ILE A 234 -28.35 12.27 2.35
CA ILE A 234 -29.70 11.69 2.19
C ILE A 234 -29.95 10.63 3.27
N ALA A 235 -28.98 9.75 3.50
CA ALA A 235 -29.07 8.71 4.53
C ALA A 235 -29.17 9.32 5.93
N ASP A 236 -28.42 10.36 6.24
CA ASP A 236 -28.48 11.09 7.52
C ASP A 236 -29.86 11.72 7.74
N HIS A 237 -30.42 12.37 6.71
CA HIS A 237 -31.78 12.91 6.80
C HIS A 237 -32.82 11.83 7.10
N ARG A 238 -32.67 10.62 6.52
CA ARG A 238 -33.55 9.49 6.80
C ARG A 238 -33.33 8.91 8.20
N LEU A 239 -32.07 8.83 8.65
CA LEU A 239 -31.74 8.46 10.02
C LEU A 239 -32.42 9.42 11.03
N TYR A 240 -32.36 10.72 10.77
CA TYR A 240 -33.08 11.70 11.59
C TYR A 240 -34.59 11.44 11.63
N LYS A 241 -35.22 11.08 10.49
CA LYS A 241 -36.63 10.68 10.46
C LYS A 241 -36.86 9.42 11.29
N ALA A 242 -36.00 8.42 11.22
CA ALA A 242 -36.07 7.22 12.04
C ALA A 242 -36.05 7.55 13.54
N LYS A 243 -35.11 8.41 13.97
CA LYS A 243 -34.98 8.87 15.35
C LYS A 243 -36.23 9.63 15.82
N ARG A 244 -36.79 10.52 15.00
CA ARG A 244 -38.02 11.26 15.33
C ARG A 244 -39.27 10.41 15.37
N ALA A 245 -39.35 9.35 14.59
CA ALA A 245 -40.49 8.46 14.53
C ALA A 245 -40.57 7.44 15.68
N GLY A 246 -39.63 7.51 16.65
CA GLY A 246 -39.62 6.67 17.87
C GLY A 246 -38.43 5.72 17.95
N ARG A 247 -37.38 5.91 17.14
CA ARG A 247 -36.13 5.10 17.15
C ARG A 247 -36.36 3.62 16.84
N ASP A 248 -35.31 2.80 17.00
CA ASP A 248 -35.30 1.35 16.74
C ASP A 248 -36.00 0.99 15.41
N ARG A 249 -35.64 1.66 14.34
CA ARG A 249 -36.26 1.51 13.03
C ARG A 249 -35.37 1.92 11.88
N ILE A 250 -35.86 1.58 10.69
CA ILE A 250 -35.19 1.82 9.41
C ILE A 250 -36.05 2.77 8.56
N VAL A 251 -35.37 3.72 7.91
CA VAL A 251 -35.96 4.56 6.86
C VAL A 251 -35.09 4.49 5.62
N LEU A 252 -35.55 3.82 4.57
CA LEU A 252 -34.91 3.72 3.26
C LEU A 252 -35.75 4.46 2.20
N PRO A 253 -35.25 4.64 0.96
CA PRO A 253 -36.08 5.01 -0.17
C PRO A 253 -37.24 4.02 -0.33
N GLU A 254 -38.37 4.49 -0.82
CA GLU A 254 -39.40 3.55 -1.27
C GLU A 254 -38.88 2.74 -2.47
N PRO A 255 -39.13 1.43 -2.51
CA PRO A 255 -38.73 0.62 -3.66
C PRO A 255 -39.33 1.24 -4.92
N GLN A 256 -38.49 1.60 -5.89
CA GLN A 256 -39.01 1.98 -7.20
C GLN A 256 -39.63 0.71 -7.81
N VAL A 257 -40.94 0.68 -7.84
CA VAL A 257 -41.67 -0.29 -8.65
C VAL A 257 -41.31 0.02 -10.09
N SER A 258 -40.36 -0.73 -10.64
CA SER A 258 -40.05 -0.67 -12.07
C SER A 258 -41.35 -0.99 -12.79
N SER A 259 -42.02 0.03 -13.33
CA SER A 259 -43.10 -0.18 -14.30
C SER A 259 -42.44 -0.72 -15.56
N ALA A 260 -42.28 -2.05 -15.61
CA ALA A 260 -42.02 -2.74 -16.85
C ALA A 260 -43.26 -2.54 -17.73
N ALA A 261 -43.15 -1.69 -18.72
CA ALA A 261 -44.05 -1.57 -19.84
C ALA A 261 -43.48 -2.31 -21.04
#